data_1616af378d056dc89e6e8d72da10ed20
#
_entry.id   1616af378d056dc89e6e8d72da10ed20
#
_cell.length_a   1.000
_cell.length_b   1.000
_cell.length_c   1.000
_cell.angle_alpha   90.00
_cell.angle_beta   90.00
_cell.angle_gamma   90.00
#
_symmetry.space_group_name_H-M   'P 1'
#
loop_
_entity.id
_entity.type
_entity.pdbx_description
1 polymer ?
#
loop_
_entity_poly.entity_id
_entity_poly.type
_entity_poly.pdbx_seq_one_letter_code
_entity_poly.pdbx_strand_id
1 'polypeptide(L)'
;RTFIKPGNIIPMNYHFTTALAHILENGGKIAELLCDHAFELKSDHPFKGNIDIEKLERCIQENGVENIPFIRMEASTNLIGGQPFSLANMMDVRRVADKYNIMLVLDASLLGENAYLIKQREDKWKENSMGEIIRMMTGLADLVYFSARKLSSSRGGGICTNQKALYSKMEAMIPLFEGFLTYGGISVREIEAMAVGLYETLDETMISQSPSFIKYLVESLDSKGIPAVTPPGVLGAHVDAMKFCDHIPQEEYPAGALAAALYICSGIRGMERGTISSVRDENGKEILADVELLRLAVPRRVFTLSQINYVIDRLEWLYDNRRLIGGLKFVYEPPVLRFFMGGLEPTSDWPAKLMDKFRKDFGDSL
;
A
#
# COMPACT_ATOMS: atom_id res chain seq x y z
N ARG A 1 -5.16 -17.46 10.72
CA ARG A 1 -5.73 -18.57 11.54
C ARG A 1 -4.89 -19.83 11.46
N THR A 2 -4.32 -20.19 10.31
CA THR A 2 -3.53 -21.44 10.17
C THR A 2 -2.19 -21.37 10.92
N PHE A 3 -1.50 -20.23 10.91
CA PHE A 3 -0.11 -20.13 11.36
C PHE A 3 0.09 -19.25 12.59
N ILE A 4 -0.79 -18.26 12.84
CA ILE A 4 -0.65 -17.30 13.93
C ILE A 4 -1.30 -17.87 15.20
N LYS A 5 -0.57 -17.77 16.32
CA LYS A 5 -1.04 -18.06 17.69
C LYS A 5 -0.94 -16.78 18.51
N PRO A 6 -1.74 -16.66 19.59
CA PRO A 6 -1.61 -15.55 20.52
C PRO A 6 -0.16 -15.38 21.01
N GLY A 7 0.34 -14.15 20.96
CA GLY A 7 1.70 -13.80 21.34
C GLY A 7 2.75 -13.89 20.23
N ASN A 8 2.41 -14.45 19.06
CA ASN A 8 3.35 -14.47 17.93
C ASN A 8 3.67 -13.06 17.44
N ILE A 9 4.91 -12.89 16.96
CA ILE A 9 5.42 -11.66 16.32
C ILE A 9 5.58 -11.96 14.83
N ILE A 10 5.09 -11.05 13.97
CA ILE A 10 5.20 -11.17 12.53
C ILE A 10 6.11 -10.05 12.01
N PRO A 11 7.40 -10.34 11.77
CA PRO A 11 8.31 -9.40 11.11
C PRO A 11 7.88 -9.15 9.67
N MET A 12 7.87 -7.88 9.25
CA MET A 12 7.50 -7.49 7.90
C MET A 12 8.18 -6.19 7.48
N ASN A 13 8.22 -5.92 6.18
CA ASN A 13 8.64 -4.59 5.75
C ASN A 13 7.66 -3.53 6.27
N TYR A 14 6.40 -3.57 5.85
CA TYR A 14 5.34 -2.72 6.44
C TYR A 14 3.99 -3.44 6.40
N HIS A 15 3.05 -3.00 7.22
CA HIS A 15 1.72 -3.59 7.22
C HIS A 15 0.84 -3.00 6.12
N PHE A 16 -0.19 -3.76 5.75
CA PHE A 16 -1.38 -3.23 5.11
C PHE A 16 -2.56 -3.35 6.08
N THR A 17 -3.47 -2.38 6.08
CA THR A 17 -4.55 -2.24 7.07
C THR A 17 -5.32 -3.54 7.33
N THR A 18 -5.68 -4.29 6.26
CA THR A 18 -6.42 -5.55 6.42
C THR A 18 -5.54 -6.68 6.95
N ALA A 19 -4.26 -6.74 6.56
CA ALA A 19 -3.33 -7.73 7.11
C ALA A 19 -3.11 -7.52 8.61
N LEU A 20 -2.93 -6.26 9.04
CA LEU A 20 -2.83 -5.91 10.45
C LEU A 20 -4.06 -6.40 11.24
N ALA A 21 -5.27 -6.07 10.77
CA ALA A 21 -6.51 -6.48 11.45
C ALA A 21 -6.60 -7.99 11.65
N HIS A 22 -6.27 -8.80 10.60
CA HIS A 22 -6.27 -10.25 10.71
C HIS A 22 -5.19 -10.81 11.63
N ILE A 23 -4.01 -10.19 11.70
CA ILE A 23 -2.94 -10.60 12.62
C ILE A 23 -3.39 -10.35 14.06
N LEU A 24 -3.91 -9.15 14.36
CA LEU A 24 -4.37 -8.78 15.70
C LEU A 24 -5.56 -9.63 16.15
N GLU A 25 -6.53 -9.93 15.27
CA GLU A 25 -7.68 -10.80 15.57
C GLU A 25 -7.25 -12.21 16.00
N ASN A 26 -6.11 -12.69 15.50
CA ASN A 26 -5.55 -13.98 15.89
C ASN A 26 -4.56 -13.90 17.07
N GLY A 27 -4.48 -12.75 17.74
CA GLY A 27 -3.63 -12.53 18.91
C GLY A 27 -2.15 -12.35 18.60
N GLY A 28 -1.79 -12.16 17.32
CA GLY A 28 -0.43 -11.85 16.90
C GLY A 28 -0.13 -10.35 17.02
N LYS A 29 1.16 -10.01 16.93
CA LYS A 29 1.67 -8.64 16.84
C LYS A 29 2.51 -8.49 15.58
N ILE A 30 2.64 -7.27 15.07
CA ILE A 30 3.53 -6.97 13.94
C ILE A 30 4.85 -6.36 14.43
N ALA A 31 5.92 -6.58 13.67
CA ALA A 31 7.18 -5.85 13.79
C ALA A 31 7.52 -5.27 12.43
N GLU A 32 7.44 -3.96 12.30
CA GLU A 32 7.72 -3.23 11.06
C GLU A 32 9.20 -2.89 10.98
N LEU A 33 9.85 -3.38 9.93
CA LEU A 33 11.30 -3.43 9.83
C LEU A 33 11.80 -2.78 8.53
N LEU A 34 11.14 -1.71 8.09
CA LEU A 34 11.60 -0.93 6.94
C LEU A 34 12.99 -0.34 7.17
N CYS A 35 13.72 -0.17 6.09
CA CYS A 35 14.93 0.65 6.07
C CYS A 35 14.62 2.10 6.46
N ASP A 36 15.58 2.82 7.04
CA ASP A 36 15.37 4.17 7.56
C ASP A 36 14.95 5.17 6.47
N HIS A 37 15.42 4.99 5.23
CA HIS A 37 15.02 5.80 4.08
C HIS A 37 13.54 5.70 3.70
N ALA A 38 12.80 4.73 4.24
CA ALA A 38 11.39 4.54 3.91
C ALA A 38 10.52 5.75 4.24
N PHE A 39 10.82 6.43 5.35
CA PHE A 39 10.07 7.58 5.86
C PHE A 39 10.63 8.93 5.38
N GLU A 40 11.73 8.94 4.64
CA GLU A 40 12.21 10.12 3.91
C GLU A 40 11.33 10.33 2.68
N LEU A 41 10.21 11.05 2.82
CA LEU A 41 9.21 11.17 1.76
C LEU A 41 9.80 11.73 0.46
N LYS A 42 10.73 12.71 0.53
CA LYS A 42 11.50 13.21 -0.61
C LYS A 42 12.93 12.65 -0.54
N SER A 43 13.25 11.68 -1.38
CA SER A 43 14.53 10.96 -1.39
C SER A 43 14.77 10.36 -2.77
N ASP A 44 16.03 10.05 -3.09
CA ASP A 44 16.42 9.35 -4.31
C ASP A 44 16.65 7.84 -4.08
N HIS A 45 16.41 7.34 -2.86
CA HIS A 45 16.62 5.93 -2.53
C HIS A 45 15.67 5.04 -3.35
N PRO A 46 16.19 4.12 -4.19
CA PRO A 46 15.38 3.43 -5.20
C PRO A 46 14.39 2.40 -4.62
N PHE A 47 14.66 1.86 -3.42
CA PHE A 47 13.91 0.74 -2.84
C PHE A 47 13.56 0.98 -1.37
N LYS A 48 12.67 1.91 -1.12
CA LYS A 48 12.21 2.26 0.24
C LYS A 48 11.36 1.18 0.90
N GLY A 49 10.89 0.18 0.14
CA GLY A 49 10.16 -0.99 0.66
C GLY A 49 11.05 -2.10 1.19
N ASN A 50 12.38 -1.91 1.21
CA ASN A 50 13.33 -2.91 1.72
C ASN A 50 13.15 -3.13 3.23
N ILE A 51 13.32 -4.40 3.65
CA ILE A 51 13.51 -4.76 5.06
C ILE A 51 14.96 -4.43 5.45
N ASP A 52 15.13 -3.81 6.60
CA ASP A 52 16.42 -3.67 7.27
C ASP A 52 16.82 -5.02 7.86
N ILE A 53 17.92 -5.60 7.36
CA ILE A 53 18.37 -6.95 7.73
C ILE A 53 18.86 -7.02 9.18
N GLU A 54 19.50 -5.96 9.68
CA GLU A 54 19.96 -5.91 11.07
C GLU A 54 18.77 -5.83 12.04
N LYS A 55 17.77 -5.00 11.71
CA LYS A 55 16.52 -4.95 12.48
C LYS A 55 15.79 -6.29 12.46
N LEU A 56 15.79 -6.99 11.32
CA LEU A 56 15.17 -8.32 11.20
C LEU A 56 15.87 -9.35 12.08
N GLU A 57 17.20 -9.45 12.02
CA GLU A 57 17.95 -10.38 12.86
C GLU A 57 17.78 -10.06 14.36
N ARG A 58 17.82 -8.79 14.73
CA ARG A 58 17.57 -8.35 16.11
C ARG A 58 16.17 -8.73 16.57
N CYS A 59 15.15 -8.49 15.77
CA CYS A 59 13.77 -8.85 16.07
C CYS A 59 13.64 -10.37 16.33
N ILE A 60 14.30 -11.21 15.53
CA ILE A 60 14.30 -12.67 15.72
C ILE A 60 14.99 -13.07 17.03
N GLN A 61 16.14 -12.47 17.34
CA GLN A 61 16.91 -12.77 18.55
C GLN A 61 16.18 -12.33 19.83
N GLU A 62 15.55 -11.15 19.82
CA GLU A 62 14.86 -10.62 20.98
C GLU A 62 13.54 -11.35 21.31
N ASN A 63 12.85 -11.84 20.28
CA ASN A 63 11.54 -12.48 20.47
C ASN A 63 11.58 -14.02 20.50
N GLY A 64 12.68 -14.63 20.07
CA GLY A 64 12.81 -16.09 19.92
C GLY A 64 12.16 -16.62 18.65
N VAL A 65 12.82 -17.55 17.98
CA VAL A 65 12.39 -18.14 16.69
C VAL A 65 11.01 -18.81 16.82
N GLU A 66 10.73 -19.43 17.95
CA GLU A 66 9.48 -20.14 18.23
C GLU A 66 8.24 -19.22 18.24
N ASN A 67 8.45 -17.93 18.44
CA ASN A 67 7.37 -16.93 18.45
C ASN A 67 7.20 -16.26 17.09
N ILE A 68 8.03 -16.61 16.08
CA ILE A 68 7.95 -16.03 14.74
C ILE A 68 7.51 -17.10 13.74
N PRO A 69 6.22 -17.20 13.43
CA PRO A 69 5.70 -18.23 12.53
C PRO A 69 6.11 -18.02 11.08
N PHE A 70 6.34 -16.78 10.66
CA PHE A 70 6.81 -16.42 9.33
C PHE A 70 7.29 -14.95 9.28
N ILE A 71 8.13 -14.65 8.30
CA ILE A 71 8.49 -13.30 7.87
C ILE A 71 7.58 -12.96 6.68
N ARG A 72 6.99 -11.75 6.65
CA ARG A 72 6.13 -11.30 5.54
C ARG A 72 6.79 -10.16 4.77
N MET A 73 6.85 -10.29 3.45
CA MET A 73 7.23 -9.20 2.54
C MET A 73 6.02 -8.79 1.71
N GLU A 74 5.69 -7.51 1.69
CA GLU A 74 4.68 -6.91 0.82
C GLU A 74 5.35 -6.33 -0.43
N ALA A 75 5.02 -6.87 -1.58
CA ALA A 75 5.46 -6.32 -2.85
C ALA A 75 4.83 -4.93 -3.05
N SER A 76 5.68 -3.92 -3.06
CA SER A 76 5.32 -2.50 -3.13
C SER A 76 4.44 -2.04 -1.96
N THR A 77 5.10 -1.64 -0.89
CA THR A 77 4.47 -1.21 0.37
C THR A 77 3.49 -0.04 0.16
N ASN A 78 2.20 -0.35 0.29
CA ASN A 78 1.11 0.55 -0.07
C ASN A 78 1.09 1.83 0.79
N LEU A 79 1.27 1.69 2.12
CA LEU A 79 1.05 2.78 3.07
C LEU A 79 2.17 3.84 3.08
N ILE A 80 3.33 3.53 2.49
CA ILE A 80 4.46 4.46 2.39
C ILE A 80 4.72 4.93 0.96
N GLY A 81 3.70 5.04 0.14
CA GLY A 81 3.85 5.56 -1.22
C GLY A 81 3.97 4.51 -2.32
N GLY A 82 3.55 3.27 -2.07
CA GLY A 82 3.67 2.18 -3.05
C GLY A 82 5.12 1.82 -3.37
N GLN A 83 6.01 1.90 -2.38
CA GLN A 83 7.45 1.78 -2.58
C GLN A 83 7.89 0.31 -2.72
N PRO A 84 8.69 -0.02 -3.75
CA PRO A 84 9.15 -1.37 -4.00
C PRO A 84 10.26 -1.79 -3.04
N PHE A 85 10.42 -3.09 -2.88
CA PHE A 85 11.66 -3.70 -2.39
C PHE A 85 12.51 -4.21 -3.57
N SER A 86 13.84 -4.30 -3.36
CA SER A 86 14.77 -4.85 -4.35
C SER A 86 14.81 -6.37 -4.31
N LEU A 87 15.12 -7.01 -5.43
CA LEU A 87 15.32 -8.46 -5.45
C LEU A 87 16.54 -8.87 -4.62
N ALA A 88 17.58 -8.04 -4.58
CA ALA A 88 18.72 -8.24 -3.69
C ALA A 88 18.28 -8.31 -2.22
N ASN A 89 17.45 -7.37 -1.75
CA ASN A 89 16.94 -7.38 -0.39
C ASN A 89 16.08 -8.63 -0.09
N MET A 90 15.24 -9.05 -1.04
CA MET A 90 14.46 -10.27 -0.85
C MET A 90 15.33 -11.52 -0.73
N MET A 91 16.46 -11.58 -1.47
CA MET A 91 17.46 -12.64 -1.31
C MET A 91 18.13 -12.60 0.06
N ASP A 92 18.42 -11.41 0.59
CA ASP A 92 18.99 -11.25 1.93
C ASP A 92 18.00 -11.72 3.01
N VAL A 93 16.71 -11.31 2.90
CA VAL A 93 15.65 -11.79 3.79
C VAL A 93 15.50 -13.32 3.71
N ARG A 94 15.58 -13.92 2.51
CA ARG A 94 15.57 -15.37 2.35
C ARG A 94 16.72 -16.03 3.10
N ARG A 95 17.96 -15.50 3.01
CA ARG A 95 19.12 -16.03 3.76
C ARG A 95 18.90 -16.00 5.27
N VAL A 96 18.31 -14.92 5.79
CA VAL A 96 17.96 -14.84 7.21
C VAL A 96 16.88 -15.87 7.56
N ALA A 97 15.83 -15.98 6.75
CA ALA A 97 14.77 -16.96 6.95
C ALA A 97 15.30 -18.41 6.96
N ASP A 98 16.21 -18.74 6.04
CA ASP A 98 16.89 -20.06 6.00
C ASP A 98 17.75 -20.30 7.24
N LYS A 99 18.55 -19.30 7.65
CA LYS A 99 19.41 -19.37 8.84
C LYS A 99 18.63 -19.76 10.10
N TYR A 100 17.43 -19.22 10.25
CA TYR A 100 16.59 -19.45 11.43
C TYR A 100 15.47 -20.48 11.18
N ASN A 101 15.40 -21.07 9.99
CA ASN A 101 14.34 -21.99 9.57
C ASN A 101 12.93 -21.41 9.75
N ILE A 102 12.77 -20.14 9.36
CA ILE A 102 11.49 -19.40 9.40
C ILE A 102 10.89 -19.36 8.00
N MET A 103 9.57 -19.54 7.89
CA MET A 103 8.85 -19.44 6.62
C MET A 103 8.87 -18.00 6.07
N LEU A 104 9.14 -17.84 4.76
CA LEU A 104 9.00 -16.56 4.07
C LEU A 104 7.69 -16.50 3.28
N VAL A 105 6.86 -15.51 3.60
CA VAL A 105 5.56 -15.27 2.97
C VAL A 105 5.63 -13.99 2.11
N LEU A 106 5.24 -14.11 0.85
CA LEU A 106 5.17 -12.97 -0.08
C LEU A 106 3.71 -12.56 -0.28
N ASP A 107 3.39 -11.31 0.06
CA ASP A 107 2.19 -10.64 -0.46
C ASP A 107 2.48 -10.12 -1.86
N ALA A 108 1.96 -10.83 -2.84
CA ALA A 108 2.20 -10.58 -4.26
C ALA A 108 1.12 -9.69 -4.90
N SER A 109 0.34 -8.96 -4.10
CA SER A 109 -0.77 -8.14 -4.63
C SER A 109 -0.33 -7.08 -5.63
N LEU A 110 0.89 -6.56 -5.55
CA LEU A 110 1.51 -5.61 -6.49
C LEU A 110 2.81 -6.17 -7.09
N LEU A 111 2.86 -7.49 -7.28
CA LEU A 111 4.06 -8.21 -7.75
C LEU A 111 4.55 -7.71 -9.11
N GLY A 112 3.65 -7.51 -10.07
CA GLY A 112 4.01 -7.06 -11.41
C GLY A 112 4.70 -5.70 -11.41
N GLU A 113 4.11 -4.74 -10.69
CA GLU A 113 4.67 -3.40 -10.58
C GLU A 113 5.99 -3.38 -9.78
N ASN A 114 6.11 -4.20 -8.73
CA ASN A 114 7.38 -4.33 -8.00
C ASN A 114 8.47 -4.93 -8.89
N ALA A 115 8.16 -5.98 -9.65
CA ALA A 115 9.09 -6.60 -10.60
C ALA A 115 9.50 -5.62 -11.71
N TYR A 116 8.57 -4.80 -12.21
CA TYR A 116 8.87 -3.75 -13.16
C TYR A 116 9.86 -2.73 -12.58
N LEU A 117 9.66 -2.27 -11.34
CA LEU A 117 10.58 -1.33 -10.71
C LEU A 117 11.95 -1.96 -10.37
N ILE A 118 12.01 -3.26 -10.06
CA ILE A 118 13.28 -4.01 -9.98
C ILE A 118 14.01 -3.93 -11.32
N LYS A 119 13.33 -4.25 -12.42
CA LYS A 119 13.91 -4.17 -13.76
C LYS A 119 14.42 -2.77 -14.10
N GLN A 120 13.70 -1.73 -13.69
CA GLN A 120 14.07 -0.33 -13.96
C GLN A 120 15.19 0.21 -13.08
N ARG A 121 15.38 -0.31 -11.86
CA ARG A 121 16.23 0.30 -10.82
C ARG A 121 17.40 -0.57 -10.35
N GLU A 122 17.41 -1.89 -10.65
CA GLU A 122 18.53 -2.79 -10.38
C GLU A 122 19.21 -3.19 -11.68
N ASP A 123 20.40 -2.66 -11.97
CA ASP A 123 21.13 -2.91 -13.23
C ASP A 123 21.31 -4.40 -13.54
N LYS A 124 21.45 -5.22 -12.50
CA LYS A 124 21.61 -6.69 -12.63
C LYS A 124 20.43 -7.35 -13.36
N TRP A 125 19.22 -6.80 -13.25
CA TRP A 125 17.99 -7.43 -13.75
C TRP A 125 17.41 -6.74 -14.98
N LYS A 126 18.07 -5.72 -15.48
CA LYS A 126 17.60 -4.86 -16.56
C LYS A 126 17.29 -5.61 -17.86
N GLU A 127 18.08 -6.63 -18.16
CA GLU A 127 17.94 -7.45 -19.38
C GLU A 127 16.99 -8.65 -19.18
N ASN A 128 16.56 -8.94 -17.97
CA ASN A 128 15.66 -10.05 -17.70
C ASN A 128 14.21 -9.70 -18.11
N SER A 129 13.47 -10.71 -18.55
CA SER A 129 12.03 -10.58 -18.78
C SER A 129 11.26 -10.42 -17.45
N MET A 130 10.07 -9.85 -17.52
CA MET A 130 9.17 -9.76 -16.39
C MET A 130 8.90 -11.14 -15.75
N GLY A 131 8.71 -12.17 -16.59
CA GLY A 131 8.48 -13.53 -16.14
C GLY A 131 9.65 -14.15 -15.37
N GLU A 132 10.89 -13.84 -15.74
CA GLU A 132 12.08 -14.29 -15.00
C GLU A 132 12.18 -13.64 -13.64
N ILE A 133 12.00 -12.31 -13.55
CA ILE A 133 12.04 -11.57 -12.27
C ILE A 133 10.92 -12.07 -11.35
N ILE A 134 9.69 -12.19 -11.84
CA ILE A 134 8.54 -12.70 -11.08
C ILE A 134 8.79 -14.12 -10.58
N ARG A 135 9.33 -15.00 -11.42
CA ARG A 135 9.68 -16.38 -11.02
C ARG A 135 10.74 -16.40 -9.93
N MET A 136 11.71 -15.51 -9.99
CA MET A 136 12.73 -15.40 -8.94
C MET A 136 12.12 -14.93 -7.63
N MET A 137 11.29 -13.87 -7.64
CA MET A 137 10.61 -13.39 -6.45
C MET A 137 9.72 -14.46 -5.81
N THR A 138 8.88 -15.11 -6.61
CA THR A 138 7.98 -16.15 -6.10
C THR A 138 8.71 -17.43 -5.67
N GLY A 139 9.84 -17.74 -6.32
CA GLY A 139 10.68 -18.89 -5.98
C GLY A 139 11.44 -18.74 -4.65
N LEU A 140 11.67 -17.52 -4.18
CA LEU A 140 12.28 -17.25 -2.88
C LEU A 140 11.29 -17.41 -1.71
N ALA A 141 9.97 -17.40 -1.95
CA ALA A 141 8.94 -17.50 -0.93
C ALA A 141 8.45 -18.95 -0.73
N ASP A 142 8.18 -19.34 0.50
CA ASP A 142 7.54 -20.62 0.84
C ASP A 142 6.04 -20.59 0.57
N LEU A 143 5.44 -19.40 0.75
CA LEU A 143 4.02 -19.13 0.53
C LEU A 143 3.86 -17.81 -0.18
N VAL A 144 3.03 -17.79 -1.22
CA VAL A 144 2.66 -16.57 -1.96
C VAL A 144 1.16 -16.41 -1.89
N TYR A 145 0.68 -15.21 -1.59
CA TYR A 145 -0.73 -14.89 -1.73
C TYR A 145 -0.91 -13.54 -2.45
N PHE A 146 -2.05 -13.35 -3.09
CA PHE A 146 -2.31 -12.13 -3.84
C PHE A 146 -3.78 -11.77 -3.90
N SER A 147 -4.04 -10.47 -4.05
CA SER A 147 -5.34 -9.94 -4.44
C SER A 147 -5.44 -9.90 -5.97
N ALA A 148 -6.39 -10.62 -6.54
CA ALA A 148 -6.63 -10.62 -7.97
C ALA A 148 -7.09 -9.24 -8.49
N ARG A 149 -7.75 -8.44 -7.67
CA ARG A 149 -8.14 -7.07 -8.05
C ARG A 149 -6.96 -6.15 -8.40
N LYS A 150 -5.79 -6.42 -7.83
CA LYS A 150 -4.58 -5.67 -8.10
C LYS A 150 -3.72 -6.38 -9.14
N LEU A 151 -3.42 -7.66 -8.91
CA LEU A 151 -2.48 -8.40 -9.76
C LEU A 151 -3.05 -8.75 -11.13
N SER A 152 -4.33 -9.15 -11.21
CA SER A 152 -4.96 -9.63 -12.46
C SER A 152 -6.19 -8.83 -12.91
N SER A 153 -6.50 -7.71 -12.26
CA SER A 153 -7.67 -6.87 -12.55
C SER A 153 -9.02 -7.62 -12.55
N SER A 154 -9.10 -8.72 -11.78
CA SER A 154 -10.31 -9.55 -11.59
C SER A 154 -10.71 -9.63 -10.12
N ARG A 155 -11.81 -10.30 -9.81
CA ARG A 155 -12.21 -10.54 -8.41
C ARG A 155 -11.48 -11.74 -7.82
N GLY A 156 -11.44 -11.81 -6.49
CA GLY A 156 -10.85 -12.90 -5.74
C GLY A 156 -9.37 -12.71 -5.45
N GLY A 157 -8.65 -13.79 -5.44
CA GLY A 157 -7.23 -13.89 -5.15
C GLY A 157 -6.79 -15.34 -5.12
N GLY A 158 -5.57 -15.58 -4.69
CA GLY A 158 -5.02 -16.92 -4.59
C GLY A 158 -3.98 -17.03 -3.51
N ILE A 159 -3.77 -18.26 -3.04
CA ILE A 159 -2.68 -18.67 -2.17
C ILE A 159 -1.95 -19.80 -2.89
N CYS A 160 -0.64 -19.68 -3.04
CA CYS A 160 0.20 -20.61 -3.76
C CYS A 160 1.37 -21.08 -2.89
N THR A 161 1.67 -22.37 -2.94
CA THR A 161 2.86 -22.96 -2.32
C THR A 161 3.28 -24.21 -3.09
N ASN A 162 4.58 -24.45 -3.17
CA ASN A 162 5.15 -25.71 -3.67
C ASN A 162 5.31 -26.77 -2.58
N GLN A 163 4.97 -26.43 -1.33
CA GLN A 163 5.13 -27.32 -0.17
C GLN A 163 3.81 -27.98 0.19
N LYS A 164 3.67 -29.28 -0.10
CA LYS A 164 2.47 -30.06 0.21
C LYS A 164 2.07 -29.97 1.69
N ALA A 165 3.04 -29.93 2.61
CA ALA A 165 2.77 -29.82 4.04
C ALA A 165 2.08 -28.51 4.43
N LEU A 166 2.45 -27.37 3.78
CA LEU A 166 1.79 -26.09 3.96
C LEU A 166 0.38 -26.09 3.34
N TYR A 167 0.24 -26.64 2.13
CA TYR A 167 -1.04 -26.80 1.47
C TYR A 167 -2.02 -27.56 2.38
N SER A 168 -1.64 -28.74 2.87
CA SER A 168 -2.51 -29.59 3.70
C SER A 168 -2.93 -28.94 5.03
N LYS A 169 -2.13 -28.01 5.56
CA LYS A 169 -2.53 -27.24 6.75
C LYS A 169 -3.62 -26.20 6.45
N MET A 170 -3.68 -25.71 5.21
CA MET A 170 -4.60 -24.63 4.80
C MET A 170 -5.86 -25.15 4.12
N GLU A 171 -5.79 -26.29 3.41
CA GLU A 171 -6.89 -26.78 2.57
C GLU A 171 -8.21 -26.95 3.33
N ALA A 172 -8.18 -27.37 4.60
CA ALA A 172 -9.37 -27.52 5.43
C ALA A 172 -10.10 -26.19 5.73
N MET A 173 -9.40 -25.03 5.60
CA MET A 173 -10.00 -23.73 5.80
C MET A 173 -10.86 -23.30 4.61
N ILE A 174 -10.61 -23.83 3.40
CA ILE A 174 -11.36 -23.46 2.20
C ILE A 174 -12.84 -23.85 2.32
N PRO A 175 -13.22 -25.11 2.62
CA PRO A 175 -14.62 -25.46 2.80
C PRO A 175 -15.30 -24.72 3.95
N LEU A 176 -14.54 -24.31 4.95
CA LEU A 176 -15.07 -23.63 6.13
C LEU A 176 -15.39 -22.15 5.86
N PHE A 177 -14.56 -21.46 5.05
CA PHE A 177 -14.65 -20.01 4.89
C PHE A 177 -14.99 -19.54 3.47
N GLU A 178 -14.65 -20.29 2.43
CA GLU A 178 -14.70 -19.80 1.04
C GLU A 178 -15.53 -20.68 0.09
N GLY A 179 -15.66 -21.98 0.33
CA GLY A 179 -16.37 -22.91 -0.55
C GLY A 179 -15.64 -24.22 -0.74
N PHE A 180 -15.65 -24.79 -1.96
CA PHE A 180 -15.01 -26.08 -2.24
C PHE A 180 -13.58 -25.91 -2.75
N LEU A 181 -12.74 -26.93 -2.52
CA LEU A 181 -11.33 -26.95 -2.96
C LEU A 181 -11.15 -26.77 -4.47
N THR A 182 -12.15 -27.13 -5.28
CA THR A 182 -12.08 -27.06 -6.74
C THR A 182 -12.16 -25.63 -7.29
N TYR A 183 -12.82 -24.70 -6.58
CA TYR A 183 -13.01 -23.32 -7.06
C TYR A 183 -12.90 -22.24 -5.97
N GLY A 184 -12.74 -22.62 -4.69
CA GLY A 184 -12.54 -21.67 -3.60
C GLY A 184 -13.65 -20.62 -3.43
N GLY A 185 -14.90 -20.93 -3.82
CA GLY A 185 -16.03 -19.97 -3.78
C GLY A 185 -16.05 -18.95 -4.92
N ILE A 186 -15.12 -19.04 -5.89
CA ILE A 186 -15.01 -18.10 -7.02
C ILE A 186 -15.75 -18.66 -8.23
N SER A 187 -16.48 -17.81 -8.97
CA SER A 187 -17.14 -18.22 -10.21
C SER A 187 -16.14 -18.54 -11.32
N VAL A 188 -16.50 -19.45 -12.24
CA VAL A 188 -15.63 -19.81 -13.38
C VAL A 188 -15.24 -18.59 -14.21
N ARG A 189 -16.13 -17.62 -14.41
CA ARG A 189 -15.85 -16.38 -15.13
C ARG A 189 -14.71 -15.57 -14.47
N GLU A 190 -14.71 -15.51 -13.14
CA GLU A 190 -13.66 -14.80 -12.40
C GLU A 190 -12.33 -15.57 -12.46
N ILE A 191 -12.37 -16.91 -12.46
CA ILE A 191 -11.17 -17.74 -12.62
C ILE A 191 -10.55 -17.53 -14.02
N GLU A 192 -11.37 -17.54 -15.08
CA GLU A 192 -10.92 -17.26 -16.45
C GLU A 192 -10.35 -15.85 -16.58
N ALA A 193 -11.06 -14.85 -16.07
CA ALA A 193 -10.58 -13.47 -16.07
C ALA A 193 -9.27 -13.33 -15.29
N MET A 194 -9.15 -14.01 -14.13
CA MET A 194 -7.92 -14.03 -13.33
C MET A 194 -6.77 -14.67 -14.10
N ALA A 195 -7.00 -15.78 -14.77
CA ALA A 195 -5.97 -16.46 -15.57
C ALA A 195 -5.42 -15.53 -16.66
N VAL A 196 -6.29 -14.87 -17.43
CA VAL A 196 -5.88 -13.89 -18.45
C VAL A 196 -5.08 -12.75 -17.82
N GLY A 197 -5.58 -12.15 -16.74
CA GLY A 197 -4.92 -11.03 -16.08
C GLY A 197 -3.57 -11.39 -15.46
N LEU A 198 -3.39 -12.64 -14.99
CA LEU A 198 -2.09 -13.13 -14.51
C LEU A 198 -1.07 -13.23 -15.68
N TYR A 199 -1.49 -13.67 -16.87
CA TYR A 199 -0.63 -13.64 -18.05
C TYR A 199 -0.28 -12.21 -18.48
N GLU A 200 -1.23 -11.27 -18.42
CA GLU A 200 -0.96 -9.85 -18.70
C GLU A 200 0.08 -9.25 -17.73
N THR A 201 0.21 -9.78 -16.52
CA THR A 201 1.24 -9.36 -15.57
C THR A 201 2.67 -9.67 -16.01
N LEU A 202 2.84 -10.58 -16.98
CA LEU A 202 4.13 -10.90 -17.60
C LEU A 202 4.49 -9.97 -18.76
N ASP A 203 3.54 -9.16 -19.25
CA ASP A 203 3.75 -8.21 -20.34
C ASP A 203 4.21 -6.86 -19.77
N GLU A 204 5.48 -6.51 -20.03
CA GLU A 204 6.09 -5.26 -19.60
C GLU A 204 5.33 -4.02 -20.10
N THR A 205 4.81 -4.06 -21.33
CA THR A 205 4.04 -2.95 -21.91
C THR A 205 2.77 -2.69 -21.10
N MET A 206 2.11 -3.76 -20.67
CA MET A 206 0.91 -3.66 -19.86
C MET A 206 1.20 -3.15 -18.43
N ILE A 207 2.24 -3.66 -17.81
CA ILE A 207 2.60 -3.31 -16.44
C ILE A 207 3.16 -1.90 -16.36
N SER A 208 3.94 -1.44 -17.32
CA SER A 208 4.58 -0.12 -17.31
C SER A 208 3.61 1.07 -17.36
N GLN A 209 2.38 0.89 -17.83
CA GLN A 209 1.42 1.97 -18.04
C GLN A 209 1.10 2.75 -16.76
N SER A 210 0.72 2.05 -15.69
CA SER A 210 0.41 2.71 -14.41
C SER A 210 1.65 3.38 -13.79
N PRO A 211 2.80 2.72 -13.64
CA PRO A 211 4.03 3.38 -13.17
C PRO A 211 4.44 4.60 -14.00
N SER A 212 4.26 4.57 -15.34
CA SER A 212 4.59 5.71 -16.20
C SER A 212 3.69 6.92 -15.93
N PHE A 213 2.37 6.72 -15.79
CA PHE A 213 1.45 7.80 -15.42
C PHE A 213 1.70 8.31 -13.99
N ILE A 214 2.03 7.43 -13.05
CA ILE A 214 2.37 7.82 -11.69
C ILE A 214 3.65 8.65 -11.68
N LYS A 215 4.67 8.22 -12.44
CA LYS A 215 5.91 8.98 -12.59
C LYS A 215 5.62 10.38 -13.14
N TYR A 216 4.89 10.48 -14.25
CA TYR A 216 4.50 11.77 -14.83
C TYR A 216 3.75 12.66 -13.83
N LEU A 217 2.78 12.10 -13.10
CA LEU A 217 2.01 12.83 -12.09
C LEU A 217 2.91 13.34 -10.97
N VAL A 218 3.77 12.49 -10.39
CA VAL A 218 4.67 12.85 -9.28
C VAL A 218 5.68 13.91 -9.72
N GLU A 219 6.33 13.74 -10.90
CA GLU A 219 7.28 14.71 -11.43
C GLU A 219 6.64 16.07 -11.75
N SER A 220 5.40 16.06 -12.26
CA SER A 220 4.62 17.28 -12.50
C SER A 220 4.28 18.00 -11.20
N LEU A 221 3.86 17.29 -10.16
CA LEU A 221 3.57 17.86 -8.84
C LEU A 221 4.85 18.43 -8.21
N ASP A 222 5.94 17.68 -8.23
CA ASP A 222 7.23 18.13 -7.67
C ASP A 222 7.76 19.38 -8.37
N SER A 223 7.64 19.46 -9.70
CA SER A 223 8.05 20.64 -10.48
C SER A 223 7.26 21.91 -10.14
N LYS A 224 6.04 21.76 -9.61
CA LYS A 224 5.17 22.84 -9.12
C LYS A 224 5.37 23.14 -7.62
N GLY A 225 6.33 22.49 -6.97
CA GLY A 225 6.58 22.64 -5.53
C GLY A 225 5.54 21.96 -4.63
N ILE A 226 4.65 21.14 -5.18
CA ILE A 226 3.68 20.35 -4.41
C ILE A 226 4.41 19.14 -3.82
N PRO A 227 4.33 18.94 -2.49
CA PRO A 227 5.11 17.92 -1.81
C PRO A 227 4.61 16.51 -2.13
N ALA A 228 5.25 15.85 -3.10
CA ALA A 228 4.97 14.48 -3.49
C ALA A 228 6.06 13.53 -2.98
N VAL A 229 5.69 12.26 -2.76
CA VAL A 229 6.63 11.21 -2.37
C VAL A 229 7.51 10.82 -3.55
N THR A 230 8.83 10.91 -3.37
CA THR A 230 9.83 10.50 -4.35
C THR A 230 10.78 9.43 -3.77
N PRO A 231 11.32 8.55 -4.65
CA PRO A 231 10.97 8.41 -6.06
C PRO A 231 9.54 7.89 -6.24
N PRO A 232 8.93 8.06 -7.44
CA PRO A 232 7.59 7.55 -7.70
C PRO A 232 7.49 6.06 -7.41
N GLY A 233 6.53 5.67 -6.56
CA GLY A 233 6.21 4.27 -6.33
C GLY A 233 5.22 3.72 -7.36
N VAL A 234 4.43 2.74 -6.94
CA VAL A 234 3.36 2.16 -7.76
C VAL A 234 1.99 2.35 -7.10
N LEU A 235 0.93 1.91 -7.77
CA LEU A 235 -0.47 2.01 -7.32
C LEU A 235 -1.05 3.42 -7.38
N GLY A 236 -0.28 4.46 -7.15
CA GLY A 236 -0.72 5.85 -7.20
C GLY A 236 0.37 6.84 -6.83
N ALA A 237 0.10 8.12 -7.10
CA ALA A 237 0.89 9.21 -6.56
C ALA A 237 0.48 9.48 -5.10
N HIS A 238 1.45 9.87 -4.29
CA HIS A 238 1.22 10.18 -2.88
C HIS A 238 1.72 11.59 -2.58
N VAL A 239 0.85 12.39 -1.97
CA VAL A 239 1.16 13.77 -1.56
C VAL A 239 1.34 13.80 -0.05
N ASP A 240 2.41 14.42 0.40
CA ASP A 240 2.70 14.66 1.82
C ASP A 240 1.75 15.73 2.37
N ALA A 241 0.71 15.29 3.07
CA ALA A 241 -0.31 16.18 3.60
C ALA A 241 0.17 17.05 4.77
N MET A 242 1.19 16.60 5.52
CA MET A 242 1.80 17.41 6.58
C MET A 242 2.51 18.64 6.01
N LYS A 243 3.18 18.49 4.86
CA LYS A 243 3.82 19.61 4.17
C LYS A 243 2.85 20.41 3.32
N PHE A 244 1.83 19.77 2.75
CA PHE A 244 0.81 20.47 1.96
C PHE A 244 -0.05 21.37 2.86
N CYS A 245 -0.49 20.86 4.00
CA CYS A 245 -1.35 21.52 4.99
C CYS A 245 -0.58 21.74 6.31
N ASP A 246 0.59 22.38 6.25
CA ASP A 246 1.53 22.59 7.38
C ASP A 246 0.94 23.35 8.57
N HIS A 247 -0.25 23.90 8.44
CA HIS A 247 -1.01 24.62 9.47
C HIS A 247 -2.06 23.74 10.18
N ILE A 248 -2.26 22.49 9.74
CA ILE A 248 -3.20 21.55 10.36
C ILE A 248 -2.39 20.58 11.24
N PRO A 249 -2.65 20.51 12.54
CA PRO A 249 -1.99 19.55 13.42
C PRO A 249 -2.37 18.11 13.04
N GLN A 250 -1.47 17.15 13.27
CA GLN A 250 -1.68 15.77 12.85
C GLN A 250 -2.90 15.13 13.50
N GLU A 251 -3.25 15.54 14.72
CA GLU A 251 -4.43 15.10 15.46
C GLU A 251 -5.75 15.54 14.80
N GLU A 252 -5.70 16.49 13.88
CA GLU A 252 -6.83 16.94 13.06
C GLU A 252 -6.82 16.35 11.65
N TYR A 253 -6.07 15.28 11.43
CA TYR A 253 -6.08 14.41 10.24
C TYR A 253 -5.84 15.15 8.91
N PRO A 254 -4.67 15.75 8.70
CA PRO A 254 -4.39 16.57 7.51
C PRO A 254 -4.53 15.81 6.19
N ALA A 255 -4.20 14.51 6.13
CA ALA A 255 -4.38 13.71 4.93
C ALA A 255 -5.87 13.48 4.59
N GLY A 256 -6.70 13.29 5.61
CA GLY A 256 -8.15 13.21 5.47
C GLY A 256 -8.76 14.54 5.05
N ALA A 257 -8.30 15.64 5.66
CA ALA A 257 -8.72 17.00 5.33
C ALA A 257 -8.38 17.36 3.87
N LEU A 258 -7.16 17.04 3.43
CA LEU A 258 -6.71 17.24 2.05
C LEU A 258 -7.54 16.39 1.05
N ALA A 259 -7.86 15.15 1.40
CA ALA A 259 -8.70 14.27 0.58
C ALA A 259 -10.12 14.85 0.42
N ALA A 260 -10.70 15.35 1.50
CA ALA A 260 -12.02 16.00 1.49
C ALA A 260 -12.00 17.30 0.67
N ALA A 261 -10.98 18.14 0.87
CA ALA A 261 -10.82 19.40 0.13
C ALA A 261 -10.68 19.17 -1.37
N LEU A 262 -9.86 18.21 -1.78
CA LEU A 262 -9.70 17.86 -3.18
C LEU A 262 -11.02 17.36 -3.79
N TYR A 263 -11.77 16.53 -3.07
CA TYR A 263 -13.06 16.05 -3.55
C TYR A 263 -14.08 17.19 -3.71
N ILE A 264 -14.17 18.09 -2.74
CA ILE A 264 -15.10 19.24 -2.74
C ILE A 264 -14.85 20.15 -3.95
N CYS A 265 -13.59 20.43 -4.29
CA CYS A 265 -13.28 21.41 -5.35
C CYS A 265 -13.00 20.77 -6.72
N SER A 266 -13.11 19.45 -6.87
CA SER A 266 -12.75 18.82 -8.16
C SER A 266 -13.48 17.53 -8.49
N GLY A 267 -14.19 16.93 -7.54
CA GLY A 267 -14.74 15.57 -7.70
C GLY A 267 -13.68 14.46 -7.69
N ILE A 268 -12.40 14.79 -7.51
CA ILE A 268 -11.31 13.79 -7.47
C ILE A 268 -11.32 13.10 -6.13
N ARG A 269 -11.51 11.79 -6.14
CA ARG A 269 -11.48 10.98 -4.93
C ARG A 269 -10.05 10.52 -4.60
N GLY A 270 -9.44 11.20 -3.64
CA GLY A 270 -8.23 10.73 -2.98
C GLY A 270 -8.52 9.75 -1.84
N MET A 271 -7.49 9.13 -1.31
CA MET A 271 -7.59 8.22 -0.18
C MET A 271 -6.52 8.61 0.87
N GLU A 272 -6.98 8.79 2.09
CA GLU A 272 -6.12 9.01 3.23
C GLU A 272 -5.22 7.80 3.50
N ARG A 273 -3.97 8.05 3.86
CA ARG A 273 -2.97 7.10 4.34
C ARG A 273 -2.17 7.75 5.47
N GLY A 274 -2.72 7.71 6.66
CA GLY A 274 -2.17 8.37 7.84
C GLY A 274 -2.89 7.95 9.12
N THR A 275 -3.07 8.85 10.02
CA THR A 275 -3.60 8.61 11.35
C THR A 275 -5.02 8.04 11.38
N ILE A 276 -5.90 8.38 10.41
CA ILE A 276 -7.22 7.75 10.29
C ILE A 276 -7.11 6.23 10.03
N SER A 277 -6.07 5.81 9.30
CA SER A 277 -5.80 4.39 9.01
C SER A 277 -5.16 3.63 10.19
N SER A 278 -4.70 4.34 11.23
CA SER A 278 -4.16 3.77 12.46
C SER A 278 -5.28 3.33 13.42
N VAL A 279 -4.89 2.73 14.53
CA VAL A 279 -5.80 2.34 15.62
C VAL A 279 -5.47 3.18 16.86
N ARG A 280 -6.35 3.14 17.87
CA ARG A 280 -6.04 3.70 19.19
C ARG A 280 -5.27 2.67 20.01
N ASP A 281 -4.48 3.14 20.99
CA ASP A 281 -3.86 2.26 21.97
C ASP A 281 -4.91 1.65 22.93
N GLU A 282 -4.47 0.76 23.80
CA GLU A 282 -5.32 0.10 24.81
C GLU A 282 -5.99 1.05 25.80
N ASN A 283 -5.47 2.28 25.93
CA ASN A 283 -6.02 3.35 26.77
C ASN A 283 -6.94 4.30 25.98
N GLY A 284 -7.18 4.04 24.70
CA GLY A 284 -7.98 4.86 23.81
C GLY A 284 -7.27 6.11 23.28
N LYS A 285 -5.95 6.24 23.51
CA LYS A 285 -5.16 7.36 22.99
C LYS A 285 -4.88 7.16 21.49
N GLU A 286 -4.90 8.28 20.76
CA GLU A 286 -4.56 8.30 19.32
C GLU A 286 -3.10 7.87 19.11
N ILE A 287 -2.89 6.88 18.23
CA ILE A 287 -1.57 6.53 17.72
C ILE A 287 -1.41 7.26 16.39
N LEU A 288 -0.58 8.31 16.42
CA LEU A 288 -0.25 9.06 15.22
C LEU A 288 0.54 8.19 14.24
N ALA A 289 0.22 8.27 12.95
CA ALA A 289 0.96 7.55 11.92
C ALA A 289 2.33 8.19 11.67
N ASP A 290 3.29 7.40 11.19
CA ASP A 290 4.62 7.90 10.81
C ASP A 290 4.56 8.90 9.66
N VAL A 291 3.53 8.82 8.83
CA VAL A 291 3.31 9.69 7.66
C VAL A 291 1.83 10.01 7.48
N GLU A 292 1.55 11.18 6.93
CA GLU A 292 0.21 11.61 6.51
C GLU A 292 0.21 11.81 4.99
N LEU A 293 -0.36 10.85 4.25
CA LEU A 293 -0.32 10.86 2.80
C LEU A 293 -1.72 10.90 2.19
N LEU A 294 -1.92 11.76 1.21
CA LEU A 294 -3.02 11.65 0.27
C LEU A 294 -2.60 10.74 -0.88
N ARG A 295 -3.25 9.60 -1.04
CA ARG A 295 -3.03 8.69 -2.17
C ARG A 295 -4.00 8.96 -3.30
N LEU A 296 -3.47 9.18 -4.50
CA LEU A 296 -4.19 9.28 -5.77
C LEU A 296 -3.95 8.00 -6.56
N ALA A 297 -4.88 7.06 -6.47
CA ALA A 297 -4.74 5.75 -7.11
C ALA A 297 -4.83 5.88 -8.64
N VAL A 298 -3.86 5.29 -9.33
CA VAL A 298 -3.79 5.24 -10.80
C VAL A 298 -3.73 3.77 -11.25
N PRO A 299 -4.88 3.07 -11.26
CA PRO A 299 -4.93 1.69 -11.74
C PRO A 299 -4.64 1.61 -13.24
N ARG A 300 -4.16 0.44 -13.67
CA ARG A 300 -3.81 0.18 -15.07
C ARG A 300 -5.02 0.39 -15.99
N ARG A 301 -4.80 1.09 -17.12
CA ARG A 301 -5.78 1.23 -18.24
C ARG A 301 -7.12 1.86 -17.86
N VAL A 302 -7.15 2.67 -16.80
CA VAL A 302 -8.38 3.34 -16.32
C VAL A 302 -8.41 4.80 -16.72
N PHE A 303 -7.28 5.51 -16.59
CA PHE A 303 -7.22 6.94 -16.82
C PHE A 303 -6.50 7.31 -18.10
N THR A 304 -6.92 8.42 -18.70
CA THR A 304 -6.26 9.09 -19.83
C THR A 304 -5.28 10.15 -19.31
N LEU A 305 -4.35 10.59 -20.18
CA LEU A 305 -3.43 11.68 -19.85
C LEU A 305 -4.17 12.98 -19.52
N SER A 306 -5.28 13.28 -20.20
CA SER A 306 -6.08 14.48 -19.91
C SER A 306 -6.69 14.46 -18.51
N GLN A 307 -7.10 13.29 -18.02
CA GLN A 307 -7.58 13.15 -16.65
C GLN A 307 -6.43 13.31 -15.62
N ILE A 308 -5.23 12.82 -15.92
CA ILE A 308 -4.06 13.05 -15.07
C ILE A 308 -3.70 14.54 -15.03
N ASN A 309 -3.73 15.24 -16.17
CA ASN A 309 -3.51 16.68 -16.23
C ASN A 309 -4.56 17.45 -15.41
N TYR A 310 -5.83 17.05 -15.48
CA TYR A 310 -6.87 17.63 -14.65
C TYR A 310 -6.56 17.48 -13.14
N VAL A 311 -6.06 16.33 -12.72
CA VAL A 311 -5.63 16.12 -11.32
C VAL A 311 -4.51 17.07 -10.94
N ILE A 312 -3.50 17.25 -11.81
CA ILE A 312 -2.37 18.17 -11.58
C ILE A 312 -2.88 19.60 -11.42
N ASP A 313 -3.71 20.09 -12.35
CA ASP A 313 -4.24 21.46 -12.33
C ASP A 313 -5.08 21.73 -11.07
N ARG A 314 -5.89 20.76 -10.64
CA ARG A 314 -6.71 20.90 -9.43
C ARG A 314 -5.89 20.86 -8.13
N LEU A 315 -4.86 20.04 -8.08
CA LEU A 315 -3.94 20.05 -6.94
C LEU A 315 -3.09 21.32 -6.87
N GLU A 316 -2.68 21.87 -8.01
CA GLU A 316 -1.97 23.16 -8.06
C GLU A 316 -2.85 24.29 -7.50
N TRP A 317 -4.10 24.42 -8.01
CA TRP A 317 -5.04 25.39 -7.49
C TRP A 317 -5.29 25.21 -5.98
N LEU A 318 -5.46 23.95 -5.54
CA LEU A 318 -5.70 23.66 -4.13
C LEU A 318 -4.47 23.99 -3.26
N TYR A 319 -3.26 23.75 -3.77
CA TYR A 319 -2.03 24.10 -3.08
C TYR A 319 -1.86 25.61 -2.89
N ASP A 320 -2.20 26.41 -3.91
CA ASP A 320 -2.18 27.86 -3.81
C ASP A 320 -3.22 28.39 -2.79
N ASN A 321 -4.32 27.67 -2.62
CA ASN A 321 -5.40 28.01 -1.70
C ASN A 321 -5.40 27.16 -0.40
N ARG A 322 -4.32 26.41 -0.11
CA ARG A 322 -4.28 25.42 0.98
C ARG A 322 -4.59 25.96 2.37
N ARG A 323 -4.36 27.26 2.61
CA ARG A 323 -4.70 27.91 3.90
C ARG A 323 -6.20 27.99 4.18
N LEU A 324 -7.05 27.73 3.18
CA LEU A 324 -8.48 27.61 3.37
C LEU A 324 -8.92 26.26 3.91
N ILE A 325 -8.06 25.23 3.81
CA ILE A 325 -8.33 23.89 4.34
C ILE A 325 -8.17 23.93 5.85
N GLY A 326 -9.14 23.39 6.59
CA GLY A 326 -9.07 23.18 8.03
C GLY A 326 -9.06 21.68 8.37
N GLY A 327 -8.90 21.37 9.65
CA GLY A 327 -8.85 20.00 10.14
C GLY A 327 -10.18 19.26 10.15
N LEU A 328 -10.13 18.01 10.57
CA LEU A 328 -11.27 17.12 10.79
C LEU A 328 -11.28 16.61 12.23
N LYS A 329 -12.42 16.12 12.69
CA LYS A 329 -12.59 15.42 13.97
C LYS A 329 -13.51 14.22 13.79
N PHE A 330 -13.28 13.14 14.51
CA PHE A 330 -14.22 12.02 14.58
C PHE A 330 -15.49 12.44 15.36
N VAL A 331 -16.64 12.11 14.81
CA VAL A 331 -17.95 12.19 15.47
C VAL A 331 -18.52 10.79 15.73
N TYR A 332 -18.04 9.81 14.99
CA TYR A 332 -18.33 8.40 15.20
C TYR A 332 -17.10 7.57 14.88
N GLU A 333 -16.74 6.68 15.78
CA GLU A 333 -15.58 5.78 15.63
C GLU A 333 -15.98 4.36 15.99
N PRO A 334 -15.96 3.41 15.01
CA PRO A 334 -16.22 2.02 15.29
C PRO A 334 -15.04 1.37 16.03
N PRO A 335 -15.27 0.26 16.75
CA PRO A 335 -14.22 -0.40 17.54
C PRO A 335 -13.10 -1.01 16.68
N VAL A 336 -13.39 -1.28 15.39
CA VAL A 336 -12.42 -1.82 14.42
C VAL A 336 -12.60 -1.17 13.05
N LEU A 337 -11.52 -1.06 12.28
CA LEU A 337 -11.53 -0.58 10.90
C LEU A 337 -12.19 0.82 10.75
N ARG A 338 -11.88 1.74 11.64
CA ARG A 338 -12.42 3.11 11.65
C ARG A 338 -12.20 3.84 10.32
N PHE A 339 -11.13 3.52 9.60
CA PHE A 339 -10.87 4.04 8.26
C PHE A 339 -12.03 3.82 7.27
N PHE A 340 -12.75 2.70 7.37
CA PHE A 340 -13.85 2.37 6.47
C PHE A 340 -15.21 2.85 6.95
N MET A 341 -15.40 2.97 8.25
CA MET A 341 -16.73 3.15 8.86
C MET A 341 -16.83 4.40 9.73
N GLY A 342 -15.71 5.07 10.04
CA GLY A 342 -15.68 6.26 10.88
C GLY A 342 -16.40 7.44 10.25
N GLY A 343 -17.10 8.22 11.06
CA GLY A 343 -17.71 9.49 10.68
C GLY A 343 -16.81 10.65 11.10
N LEU A 344 -16.48 11.52 10.16
CA LEU A 344 -15.69 12.72 10.41
C LEU A 344 -16.46 13.98 10.05
N GLU A 345 -16.22 15.06 10.80
CA GLU A 345 -16.73 16.40 10.51
C GLU A 345 -15.61 17.42 10.46
N PRO A 346 -15.77 18.51 9.70
CA PRO A 346 -14.83 19.62 9.73
C PRO A 346 -14.73 20.26 11.13
N THR A 347 -13.55 20.72 11.53
CA THR A 347 -13.33 21.46 12.78
C THR A 347 -13.86 22.90 12.71
N SER A 348 -14.17 23.40 11.50
CA SER A 348 -14.71 24.74 11.25
C SER A 348 -15.54 24.77 9.95
N ASP A 349 -15.99 25.94 9.52
CA ASP A 349 -16.74 26.17 8.26
C ASP A 349 -15.84 26.21 6.99
N TRP A 350 -14.64 25.65 7.07
CA TRP A 350 -13.66 25.66 5.98
C TRP A 350 -14.18 25.08 4.65
N PRO A 351 -15.04 24.03 4.62
CA PRO A 351 -15.56 23.52 3.34
C PRO A 351 -16.38 24.55 2.58
N ALA A 352 -17.21 25.33 3.28
CA ALA A 352 -18.00 26.40 2.65
C ALA A 352 -17.10 27.50 2.08
N LYS A 353 -16.10 27.95 2.83
CA LYS A 353 -15.13 28.95 2.38
C LYS A 353 -14.34 28.50 1.16
N LEU A 354 -13.93 27.23 1.12
CA LEU A 354 -13.22 26.63 -0.01
C LEU A 354 -14.12 26.61 -1.26
N MET A 355 -15.38 26.21 -1.10
CA MET A 355 -16.36 26.21 -2.20
C MET A 355 -16.63 27.60 -2.74
N ASP A 356 -16.76 28.59 -1.88
CA ASP A 356 -16.98 29.98 -2.29
C ASP A 356 -15.80 30.52 -3.10
N LYS A 357 -14.56 30.18 -2.67
CA LYS A 357 -13.35 30.52 -3.42
C LYS A 357 -13.32 29.83 -4.77
N PHE A 358 -13.65 28.52 -4.81
CA PHE A 358 -13.69 27.75 -6.03
C PHE A 358 -14.69 28.33 -7.04
N ARG A 359 -15.92 28.63 -6.61
CA ARG A 359 -16.95 29.27 -7.46
C ARG A 359 -16.52 30.63 -7.97
N LYS A 360 -15.83 31.41 -7.15
CA LYS A 360 -15.30 32.71 -7.56
C LYS A 360 -14.27 32.59 -8.69
N ASP A 361 -13.44 31.55 -8.67
CA ASP A 361 -12.33 31.36 -9.63
C ASP A 361 -12.80 30.66 -10.92
N PHE A 362 -13.70 29.67 -10.81
CA PHE A 362 -14.10 28.78 -11.92
C PHE A 362 -15.61 28.88 -12.30
N GLY A 363 -16.42 29.62 -11.56
CA GLY A 363 -17.85 29.63 -11.73
C GLY A 363 -18.50 28.32 -11.25
N ASP A 364 -19.59 27.92 -11.87
CA ASP A 364 -20.31 26.66 -11.56
C ASP A 364 -19.82 25.46 -12.38
N SER A 365 -18.64 25.58 -13.02
CA SER A 365 -18.04 24.49 -13.79
C SER A 365 -17.28 23.55 -12.87
N LEU A 366 -17.93 22.47 -12.43
CA LEU A 366 -17.30 21.29 -11.84
C LEU A 366 -17.02 20.26 -12.92
#